data_8f9280a793f75121aebbc160f8d543fc
#
_entry.id   8f9280a793f75121aebbc160f8d543fc
#
_cell.length_a   1.000
_cell.length_b   1.000
_cell.length_c   1.000
_cell.angle_alpha   90.00
_cell.angle_beta   90.00
_cell.angle_gamma   90.00
#
_symmetry.space_group_name_H-M   'P 1'
#
loop_
_entity.id
_entity.type
_entity.pdbx_description
1 polymer ?
#
loop_
_entity_poly.entity_id
_entity_poly.type
_entity_poly.pdbx_seq_one_letter_code
_entity_poly.pdbx_strand_id
1 'polypeptide(L)'
;MIFFIILRTIQTFRTHQLHPFTESAENKSIMMTQIEKYANSRNKKEKERALCWLTTFGIQSVVSLKPSEDFLDIIKRHIEGRCDIQQIHLDTREYYHQVHHRSHSGELAHHEEADKVSVRIMELLEQHECGLSAENFSKTHRHMFHGIYHDSGKLRERPASKKEWVLSNSSVLYPSSDLIGDYLDRLFSIERAINYSQLSSSHRLHSYSSFIARLFMINAFHYANTRTAFVYAMQYMLSRGYQFKNDTFYREAWYFRNAMIRACYTNMHQGIYPTTEYMVMFLGNLFHDEDNELRNHRMVIKGE
;
A
#
# COMPACT_ATOMS: atom_id res chain seq x y z
N MET A 1 12.38 -9.09 27.53
CA MET A 1 12.88 -7.69 27.53
C MET A 1 12.75 -7.01 26.17
N ILE A 2 12.78 -7.73 25.06
CA ILE A 2 12.59 -7.21 23.68
C ILE A 2 11.12 -6.78 23.42
N PHE A 3 10.14 -7.44 24.04
CA PHE A 3 8.70 -7.14 23.94
C PHE A 3 8.29 -5.75 24.46
N PHE A 4 9.02 -5.21 25.43
CA PHE A 4 8.71 -3.90 26.05
C PHE A 4 9.21 -2.70 25.23
N ILE A 5 10.23 -2.89 24.39
CA ILE A 5 10.79 -1.81 23.54
C ILE A 5 9.87 -1.53 22.37
N ILE A 6 9.29 -2.56 21.74
CA ILE A 6 8.35 -2.43 20.63
C ILE A 6 7.05 -1.72 21.05
N LEU A 7 6.54 -2.01 22.24
CA LEU A 7 5.33 -1.34 22.77
C LEU A 7 5.54 0.14 23.11
N ARG A 8 6.74 0.55 23.55
CA ARG A 8 7.05 1.97 23.81
C ARG A 8 7.18 2.78 22.52
N THR A 9 7.71 2.22 21.45
CA THR A 9 7.83 2.89 20.15
C THR A 9 6.46 3.11 19.50
N ILE A 10 5.51 2.19 19.71
CA ILE A 10 4.13 2.31 19.21
C ILE A 10 3.33 3.41 19.95
N GLN A 11 3.63 3.67 21.24
CA GLN A 11 2.95 4.73 22.01
C GLN A 11 3.41 6.16 21.64
N THR A 12 4.63 6.34 21.15
CA THR A 12 5.15 7.66 20.72
C THR A 12 4.63 8.12 19.37
N PHE A 13 4.04 7.24 18.55
CA PHE A 13 3.42 7.60 17.25
C PHE A 13 2.07 8.32 17.39
N ARG A 14 1.60 8.64 18.59
CA ARG A 14 0.27 9.24 18.84
C ARG A 14 0.14 10.73 18.52
N THR A 15 1.21 11.47 18.19
CA THR A 15 1.12 12.95 18.14
C THR A 15 1.88 13.66 17.01
N HIS A 16 2.49 12.99 16.05
CA HIS A 16 3.05 13.70 14.89
C HIS A 16 2.17 13.49 13.66
N GLN A 17 1.22 14.41 13.46
CA GLN A 17 0.65 14.69 12.14
C GLN A 17 1.77 15.31 11.29
N LEU A 18 2.52 14.43 10.61
CA LEU A 18 3.46 14.91 9.60
C LEU A 18 2.64 15.47 8.44
N HIS A 19 2.84 16.74 8.13
CA HIS A 19 2.50 17.33 6.84
C HIS A 19 3.02 16.42 5.72
N PRO A 20 2.32 16.34 4.57
CA PRO A 20 2.82 15.58 3.43
C PRO A 20 4.26 16.02 3.14
N PHE A 21 5.18 15.09 3.27
CA PHE A 21 6.58 15.31 2.96
C PHE A 21 6.67 15.67 1.47
N THR A 22 6.89 16.93 1.17
CA THR A 22 7.62 17.30 -0.04
C THR A 22 9.07 16.92 0.23
N GLU A 23 9.47 15.71 -0.07
CA GLU A 23 10.89 15.38 -0.16
C GLU A 23 11.46 16.30 -1.23
N SER A 24 12.32 17.22 -0.83
CA SER A 24 13.11 17.99 -1.78
C SER A 24 13.92 16.98 -2.61
N ALA A 25 13.97 17.18 -3.91
CA ALA A 25 14.67 16.30 -4.86
C ALA A 25 16.17 16.09 -4.54
N GLU A 26 16.68 16.76 -3.51
CA GLU A 26 18.11 16.84 -3.16
C GLU A 26 18.64 15.65 -2.33
N ASN A 27 17.80 14.74 -1.81
CA ASN A 27 18.24 13.63 -0.94
C ASN A 27 17.82 12.23 -1.43
N LYS A 28 17.63 12.04 -2.73
CA LYS A 28 17.45 10.68 -3.25
C LYS A 28 18.77 9.92 -3.24
N SER A 29 18.74 8.72 -2.69
CA SER A 29 19.88 7.80 -2.74
C SER A 29 20.30 7.53 -4.19
N ILE A 30 21.60 7.38 -4.41
CA ILE A 30 22.17 7.01 -5.73
C ILE A 30 21.54 5.70 -6.22
N MET A 31 21.33 4.74 -5.32
CA MET A 31 20.74 3.43 -5.65
C MET A 31 19.28 3.55 -6.06
N MET A 32 18.48 4.36 -5.37
CA MET A 32 17.09 4.61 -5.76
C MET A 32 17.01 5.24 -7.16
N THR A 33 17.91 6.17 -7.46
CA THR A 33 18.01 6.76 -8.81
C THR A 33 18.37 5.70 -9.87
N GLN A 34 19.17 4.68 -9.53
CA GLN A 34 19.44 3.58 -10.46
C GLN A 34 18.21 2.70 -10.70
N ILE A 35 17.40 2.39 -9.66
CA ILE A 35 16.16 1.63 -9.81
C ILE A 35 15.17 2.38 -10.68
N GLU A 36 15.03 3.70 -10.51
CA GLU A 36 14.18 4.53 -11.37
C GLU A 36 14.62 4.50 -12.85
N LYS A 37 15.93 4.35 -13.15
CA LYS A 37 16.39 4.19 -14.53
C LYS A 37 15.89 2.88 -15.17
N TYR A 38 15.79 1.78 -14.39
CA TYR A 38 15.23 0.53 -14.90
C TYR A 38 13.74 0.64 -15.26
N ALA A 39 12.98 1.55 -14.61
CA ALA A 39 11.59 1.82 -14.99
C ALA A 39 11.45 2.37 -16.41
N ASN A 40 12.55 2.87 -17.00
CA ASN A 40 12.64 3.34 -18.37
C ASN A 40 13.49 2.40 -19.27
N SER A 41 13.81 1.19 -18.79
CA SER A 41 14.59 0.21 -19.57
C SER A 41 13.85 -0.20 -20.86
N ARG A 42 14.62 -0.45 -21.92
CA ARG A 42 14.13 -1.08 -23.16
C ARG A 42 13.83 -2.57 -22.97
N ASN A 43 14.46 -3.20 -21.98
CA ASN A 43 14.14 -4.57 -21.59
C ASN A 43 12.82 -4.59 -20.82
N LYS A 44 11.80 -5.17 -21.44
CA LYS A 44 10.44 -5.21 -20.89
C LYS A 44 10.38 -5.84 -19.50
N LYS A 45 11.10 -6.94 -19.25
CA LYS A 45 11.12 -7.64 -17.97
C LYS A 45 11.79 -6.82 -16.86
N GLU A 46 12.91 -6.15 -17.18
CA GLU A 46 13.55 -5.23 -16.23
C GLU A 46 12.63 -4.08 -15.86
N LYS A 47 11.97 -3.46 -16.86
CA LYS A 47 11.00 -2.40 -16.64
C LYS A 47 9.84 -2.86 -15.75
N GLU A 48 9.24 -4.01 -16.04
CA GLU A 48 8.13 -4.56 -15.26
C GLU A 48 8.53 -4.79 -13.80
N ARG A 49 9.68 -5.44 -13.55
CA ARG A 49 10.19 -5.66 -12.20
C ARG A 49 10.50 -4.36 -11.47
N ALA A 50 11.16 -3.41 -12.13
CA ALA A 50 11.46 -2.11 -11.54
C ALA A 50 10.20 -1.36 -11.14
N LEU A 51 9.16 -1.33 -11.99
CA LEU A 51 7.88 -0.70 -11.67
C LEU A 51 7.16 -1.40 -10.50
N CYS A 52 7.23 -2.73 -10.40
CA CYS A 52 6.71 -3.45 -9.25
C CYS A 52 7.45 -3.08 -7.95
N TRP A 53 8.79 -2.99 -7.97
CA TRP A 53 9.58 -2.55 -6.82
C TRP A 53 9.28 -1.10 -6.42
N LEU A 54 9.19 -0.19 -7.38
CA LEU A 54 8.81 1.20 -7.12
C LEU A 54 7.39 1.29 -6.52
N THR A 55 6.43 0.53 -7.05
CA THR A 55 5.09 0.42 -6.45
C THR A 55 5.15 -0.08 -5.01
N THR A 56 5.96 -1.11 -4.74
CA THR A 56 6.19 -1.64 -3.39
C THR A 56 6.72 -0.59 -2.44
N PHE A 57 7.72 0.20 -2.85
CA PHE A 57 8.27 1.29 -2.03
C PHE A 57 7.26 2.42 -1.82
N GLY A 58 6.45 2.75 -2.81
CA GLY A 58 5.34 3.68 -2.67
C GLY A 58 4.34 3.20 -1.59
N ILE A 59 4.00 1.91 -1.59
CA ILE A 59 3.12 1.31 -0.56
C ILE A 59 3.72 1.45 0.85
N GLN A 60 5.02 1.26 1.01
CA GLN A 60 5.70 1.39 2.30
C GLN A 60 5.83 2.85 2.76
N SER A 61 5.99 3.78 1.82
CA SER A 61 6.20 5.21 2.11
C SER A 61 5.04 5.86 2.87
N VAL A 62 3.80 5.36 2.71
CA VAL A 62 2.61 5.90 3.42
C VAL A 62 2.65 5.73 4.94
N VAL A 63 3.58 4.92 5.45
CA VAL A 63 3.87 4.75 6.86
C VAL A 63 5.31 5.13 7.20
N SER A 64 5.93 5.93 6.33
CA SER A 64 7.30 6.45 6.46
C SER A 64 8.39 5.36 6.51
N LEU A 65 8.09 4.16 6.00
CA LEU A 65 9.08 3.09 5.86
C LEU A 65 9.83 3.26 4.52
N LYS A 66 11.16 3.18 4.60
CA LYS A 66 12.06 3.26 3.45
C LYS A 66 12.95 2.03 3.41
N PRO A 67 13.26 1.48 2.22
CA PRO A 67 14.23 0.40 2.10
C PRO A 67 15.62 0.84 2.56
N SER A 68 16.41 -0.08 3.09
CA SER A 68 17.83 0.17 3.37
C SER A 68 18.65 0.23 2.06
N GLU A 69 19.80 0.91 2.11
CA GLU A 69 20.71 0.98 0.94
C GLU A 69 21.20 -0.42 0.54
N ASP A 70 21.56 -1.25 1.52
CA ASP A 70 22.03 -2.62 1.25
C ASP A 70 20.93 -3.48 0.58
N PHE A 71 19.67 -3.26 0.97
CA PHE A 71 18.54 -3.93 0.34
C PHE A 71 18.35 -3.51 -1.13
N LEU A 72 18.60 -2.24 -1.45
CA LEU A 72 18.53 -1.77 -2.84
C LEU A 72 19.56 -2.49 -3.74
N ASP A 73 20.74 -2.81 -3.21
CA ASP A 73 21.73 -3.64 -3.92
C ASP A 73 21.27 -5.09 -4.11
N ILE A 74 20.60 -5.65 -3.11
CA ILE A 74 20.04 -7.01 -3.18
C ILE A 74 19.01 -7.11 -4.30
N ILE A 75 18.03 -6.19 -4.36
CA ILE A 75 16.94 -6.25 -5.33
C ILE A 75 17.36 -5.92 -6.76
N LYS A 76 18.44 -5.20 -6.96
CA LYS A 76 18.98 -4.92 -8.29
C LYS A 76 19.23 -6.20 -9.09
N ARG A 77 19.73 -7.25 -8.43
CA ARG A 77 19.94 -8.56 -9.09
C ARG A 77 18.62 -9.18 -9.56
N HIS A 78 17.53 -8.98 -8.83
CA HIS A 78 16.21 -9.43 -9.22
C HIS A 78 15.69 -8.63 -10.42
N ILE A 79 15.82 -7.31 -10.41
CA ILE A 79 15.41 -6.45 -11.55
C ILE A 79 16.12 -6.88 -12.82
N GLU A 80 17.42 -7.11 -12.77
CA GLU A 80 18.26 -7.57 -13.89
C GLU A 80 18.04 -9.05 -14.28
N GLY A 81 17.21 -9.79 -13.54
CA GLY A 81 16.91 -11.19 -13.83
C GLY A 81 18.01 -12.16 -13.46
N ARG A 82 18.95 -11.76 -12.62
CA ARG A 82 20.05 -12.60 -12.14
C ARG A 82 19.67 -13.54 -11.00
N CYS A 83 18.55 -13.28 -10.34
CA CYS A 83 17.97 -14.17 -9.32
C CYS A 83 16.44 -14.00 -9.31
N ASP A 84 15.74 -14.94 -8.67
CA ASP A 84 14.30 -14.89 -8.43
C ASP A 84 13.97 -14.27 -7.07
N ILE A 85 12.69 -14.11 -6.79
CA ILE A 85 12.22 -13.52 -5.54
C ILE A 85 12.52 -14.38 -4.31
N GLN A 86 12.61 -15.70 -4.48
CA GLN A 86 12.95 -16.62 -3.38
C GLN A 86 14.39 -16.40 -2.93
N GLN A 87 15.31 -16.15 -3.87
CA GLN A 87 16.70 -15.82 -3.53
C GLN A 87 16.77 -14.47 -2.80
N ILE A 88 15.94 -13.47 -3.18
CA ILE A 88 15.86 -12.20 -2.46
C ILE A 88 15.36 -12.40 -1.02
N HIS A 89 14.40 -13.30 -0.80
CA HIS A 89 13.97 -13.67 0.56
C HIS A 89 15.11 -14.22 1.40
N LEU A 90 15.90 -15.15 0.84
CA LEU A 90 17.03 -15.75 1.53
C LEU A 90 18.11 -14.72 1.84
N ASP A 91 18.50 -13.91 0.87
CA ASP A 91 19.53 -12.89 1.02
C ASP A 91 19.15 -11.82 2.03
N THR A 92 17.89 -11.35 2.01
CA THR A 92 17.38 -10.39 2.98
C THR A 92 17.38 -10.97 4.40
N ARG A 93 17.01 -12.25 4.56
CA ARG A 93 17.03 -12.93 5.86
C ARG A 93 18.45 -13.08 6.38
N GLU A 94 19.37 -13.50 5.52
CA GLU A 94 20.78 -13.68 5.88
C GLU A 94 21.44 -12.36 6.27
N TYR A 95 21.18 -11.29 5.49
CA TYR A 95 21.65 -9.94 5.80
C TYR A 95 21.24 -9.52 7.21
N TYR A 96 19.94 -9.60 7.56
CA TYR A 96 19.46 -9.22 8.88
C TYR A 96 19.94 -10.14 10.00
N HIS A 97 20.14 -11.42 9.74
CA HIS A 97 20.75 -12.34 10.69
C HIS A 97 22.18 -11.88 11.06
N GLN A 98 22.99 -11.50 10.08
CA GLN A 98 24.36 -11.02 10.31
C GLN A 98 24.38 -9.64 10.99
N VAL A 99 23.48 -8.73 10.63
CA VAL A 99 23.42 -7.38 11.20
C VAL A 99 22.98 -7.42 12.66
N HIS A 100 22.03 -8.27 13.04
CA HIS A 100 21.58 -8.42 14.42
C HIS A 100 22.69 -8.90 15.38
N HIS A 101 23.66 -9.64 14.88
CA HIS A 101 24.84 -10.00 15.68
C HIS A 101 25.74 -8.79 15.99
N ARG A 102 25.62 -7.70 15.26
CA ARG A 102 26.49 -6.52 15.37
C ARG A 102 25.83 -5.30 15.99
N SER A 103 24.50 -5.15 15.89
CA SER A 103 23.78 -3.96 16.36
C SER A 103 22.32 -4.27 16.72
N HIS A 104 21.76 -3.50 17.68
CA HIS A 104 20.36 -3.56 18.11
C HIS A 104 19.84 -2.13 18.24
N SER A 105 19.58 -1.43 17.14
CA SER A 105 18.99 -0.09 17.14
C SER A 105 17.53 -0.11 16.71
N GLY A 106 16.72 0.88 17.12
CA GLY A 106 15.34 1.03 16.67
C GLY A 106 15.24 1.33 15.16
N GLU A 107 16.23 2.01 14.60
CA GLU A 107 16.34 2.28 13.18
C GLU A 107 16.53 1.00 12.37
N LEU A 108 17.38 0.08 12.86
CA LEU A 108 17.55 -1.24 12.26
C LEU A 108 16.23 -2.01 12.17
N ALA A 109 15.40 -1.95 13.22
CA ALA A 109 14.10 -2.63 13.23
C ALA A 109 13.14 -2.06 12.17
N HIS A 110 13.17 -0.74 11.92
CA HIS A 110 12.39 -0.10 10.87
C HIS A 110 12.85 -0.51 9.47
N HIS A 111 14.15 -0.56 9.22
CA HIS A 111 14.69 -1.04 7.94
C HIS A 111 14.37 -2.52 7.73
N GLU A 112 14.51 -3.35 8.76
CA GLU A 112 14.17 -4.78 8.67
C GLU A 112 12.70 -5.00 8.34
N GLU A 113 11.77 -4.26 9.00
CA GLU A 113 10.35 -4.32 8.63
C GLU A 113 10.15 -3.90 7.18
N ALA A 114 10.73 -2.75 6.77
CA ALA A 114 10.59 -2.23 5.42
C ALA A 114 11.05 -3.24 4.38
N ASP A 115 12.24 -3.79 4.53
CA ASP A 115 12.86 -4.68 3.55
C ASP A 115 12.15 -6.03 3.47
N LYS A 116 11.92 -6.69 4.62
CA LYS A 116 11.22 -7.98 4.68
C LYS A 116 9.79 -7.90 4.14
N VAL A 117 9.06 -6.85 4.48
CA VAL A 117 7.69 -6.65 3.97
C VAL A 117 7.72 -6.31 2.48
N SER A 118 8.71 -5.56 2.00
CA SER A 118 8.85 -5.25 0.57
C SER A 118 9.06 -6.50 -0.29
N VAL A 119 9.89 -7.45 0.16
CA VAL A 119 10.07 -8.73 -0.56
C VAL A 119 8.74 -9.47 -0.69
N ARG A 120 7.95 -9.55 0.39
CA ARG A 120 6.65 -10.23 0.42
C ARG A 120 5.59 -9.52 -0.44
N ILE A 121 5.62 -8.19 -0.48
CA ILE A 121 4.75 -7.42 -1.38
C ILE A 121 5.13 -7.72 -2.83
N MET A 122 6.41 -7.69 -3.16
CA MET A 122 6.89 -7.97 -4.51
C MET A 122 6.48 -9.38 -4.97
N GLU A 123 6.63 -10.40 -4.12
CA GLU A 123 6.18 -11.77 -4.38
C GLU A 123 4.69 -11.82 -4.71
N LEU A 124 3.84 -11.13 -3.93
CA LEU A 124 2.41 -11.05 -4.17
C LEU A 124 2.05 -10.36 -5.49
N LEU A 125 2.78 -9.31 -5.87
CA LEU A 125 2.52 -8.57 -7.10
C LEU A 125 2.97 -9.35 -8.34
N GLU A 126 4.04 -10.15 -8.26
CA GLU A 126 4.52 -10.99 -9.37
C GLU A 126 3.60 -12.18 -9.69
N GLN A 127 2.84 -12.68 -8.73
CA GLN A 127 1.94 -13.81 -8.93
C GLN A 127 0.77 -13.48 -9.87
N HIS A 128 0.40 -12.21 -10.02
CA HIS A 128 -0.74 -11.75 -10.81
C HIS A 128 -2.06 -12.49 -10.49
N GLU A 129 -2.18 -13.01 -9.27
CA GLU A 129 -3.34 -13.74 -8.79
C GLU A 129 -3.98 -12.98 -7.63
N CYS A 130 -5.31 -12.93 -7.60
CA CYS A 130 -6.06 -12.32 -6.52
C CYS A 130 -7.41 -13.03 -6.35
N GLY A 131 -7.53 -13.81 -5.27
CA GLY A 131 -8.79 -14.43 -4.91
C GLY A 131 -9.74 -13.43 -4.22
N LEU A 132 -10.95 -13.26 -4.75
CA LEU A 132 -11.96 -12.33 -4.22
C LEU A 132 -12.73 -12.93 -3.06
N SER A 133 -12.13 -12.94 -1.86
CA SER A 133 -12.77 -13.39 -0.63
C SER A 133 -12.14 -12.74 0.62
N ALA A 134 -12.88 -12.70 1.72
CA ALA A 134 -12.40 -12.28 3.03
C ALA A 134 -11.19 -13.12 3.49
N GLU A 135 -11.20 -14.41 3.19
CA GLU A 135 -10.10 -15.33 3.51
C GLU A 135 -8.81 -14.93 2.75
N ASN A 136 -8.90 -14.67 1.44
CA ASN A 136 -7.73 -14.26 0.64
C ASN A 136 -7.22 -12.89 1.07
N PHE A 137 -8.09 -11.95 1.44
CA PHE A 137 -7.69 -10.66 2.00
C PHE A 137 -6.90 -10.84 3.31
N SER A 138 -7.38 -11.72 4.20
CA SER A 138 -6.68 -12.08 5.44
C SER A 138 -5.37 -12.82 5.19
N LYS A 139 -5.30 -13.69 4.16
CA LYS A 139 -4.07 -14.37 3.73
C LYS A 139 -3.04 -13.36 3.21
N THR A 140 -3.45 -12.35 2.44
CA THR A 140 -2.56 -11.27 1.99
C THR A 140 -1.95 -10.54 3.18
N HIS A 141 -2.77 -10.14 4.17
CA HIS A 141 -2.25 -9.51 5.40
C HIS A 141 -1.29 -10.44 6.15
N ARG A 142 -1.65 -11.72 6.33
CA ARG A 142 -0.79 -12.70 7.01
C ARG A 142 0.53 -12.88 6.27
N HIS A 143 0.51 -13.02 4.96
CA HIS A 143 1.71 -13.19 4.14
C HIS A 143 2.67 -12.02 4.31
N MET A 144 2.15 -10.79 4.21
CA MET A 144 2.96 -9.58 4.37
C MET A 144 3.59 -9.44 5.75
N PHE A 145 2.85 -9.78 6.82
CA PHE A 145 3.20 -9.38 8.19
C PHE A 145 3.51 -10.54 9.14
N HIS A 146 3.53 -11.79 8.65
CA HIS A 146 3.93 -12.94 9.46
C HIS A 146 5.32 -12.73 10.07
N GLY A 147 5.43 -12.88 11.40
CA GLY A 147 6.68 -12.65 12.13
C GLY A 147 7.02 -11.16 12.36
N ILE A 148 6.20 -10.22 11.83
CA ILE A 148 6.26 -8.78 12.14
C ILE A 148 5.20 -8.45 13.19
N TYR A 149 3.94 -8.83 12.96
CA TYR A 149 2.84 -8.67 13.91
C TYR A 149 2.31 -10.03 14.37
N HIS A 150 2.09 -10.20 15.67
CA HIS A 150 1.65 -11.48 16.26
C HIS A 150 0.24 -11.88 15.83
N ASP A 151 -0.60 -10.90 15.47
CA ASP A 151 -1.99 -11.07 15.04
C ASP A 151 -2.16 -10.95 13.52
N SER A 152 -1.07 -11.18 12.76
CA SER A 152 -1.10 -11.10 11.30
C SER A 152 -2.17 -12.04 10.69
N GLY A 153 -3.04 -11.47 9.88
CA GLY A 153 -4.16 -12.16 9.25
C GLY A 153 -5.41 -12.31 10.13
N LYS A 154 -5.39 -11.87 11.40
CA LYS A 154 -6.57 -11.89 12.27
C LYS A 154 -7.34 -10.57 12.18
N LEU A 155 -8.65 -10.65 12.11
CA LEU A 155 -9.51 -9.48 12.17
C LEU A 155 -9.39 -8.79 13.53
N ARG A 156 -9.52 -7.46 13.56
CA ARG A 156 -9.50 -6.72 14.83
C ARG A 156 -10.75 -7.00 15.66
N GLU A 157 -10.58 -7.00 16.97
CA GLU A 157 -11.64 -7.21 17.95
C GLU A 157 -12.04 -5.91 18.68
N ARG A 158 -11.31 -4.81 18.43
CA ARG A 158 -11.52 -3.53 19.10
C ARG A 158 -12.06 -2.47 18.13
N PRO A 159 -12.88 -1.53 18.63
CA PRO A 159 -13.27 -0.36 17.83
C PRO A 159 -12.05 0.40 17.33
N ALA A 160 -12.18 1.01 16.14
CA ALA A 160 -11.14 1.82 15.55
C ALA A 160 -11.72 3.14 15.03
N SER A 161 -10.95 4.20 15.17
CA SER A 161 -11.21 5.49 14.54
C SER A 161 -9.89 6.17 14.22
N LYS A 162 -9.87 7.06 13.24
CA LYS A 162 -8.68 7.78 12.84
C LYS A 162 -9.02 9.19 12.37
N LYS A 163 -8.26 10.17 12.85
CA LYS A 163 -8.30 11.53 12.29
C LYS A 163 -7.57 11.54 10.96
N GLU A 164 -8.15 12.17 9.96
CA GLU A 164 -7.59 12.22 8.62
C GLU A 164 -7.37 13.66 8.17
N TRP A 165 -6.16 13.94 7.72
CA TRP A 165 -5.76 15.27 7.26
C TRP A 165 -6.67 15.80 6.13
N VAL A 166 -6.99 14.96 5.15
CA VAL A 166 -7.84 15.31 4.02
C VAL A 166 -9.27 15.69 4.43
N LEU A 167 -9.67 15.33 5.64
CA LEU A 167 -10.96 15.66 6.26
C LEU A 167 -10.83 16.79 7.29
N SER A 168 -9.84 17.67 7.16
CA SER A 168 -9.54 18.74 8.13
C SER A 168 -9.45 18.21 9.57
N ASN A 169 -8.81 17.06 9.73
CA ASN A 169 -8.67 16.33 10.99
C ASN A 169 -9.96 15.80 11.62
N SER A 170 -11.06 15.77 10.86
CA SER A 170 -12.26 15.04 11.29
C SER A 170 -11.98 13.54 11.37
N SER A 171 -12.65 12.88 12.32
CA SER A 171 -12.47 11.45 12.55
C SER A 171 -13.28 10.61 11.57
N VAL A 172 -12.65 9.59 11.01
CA VAL A 172 -13.34 8.49 10.35
C VAL A 172 -13.69 7.46 11.41
N LEU A 173 -14.96 7.06 11.48
CA LEU A 173 -15.42 5.94 12.27
C LEU A 173 -15.47 4.69 11.38
N TYR A 174 -14.74 3.67 11.76
CA TYR A 174 -14.76 2.40 11.05
C TYR A 174 -15.88 1.49 11.58
N PRO A 175 -16.32 0.50 10.80
CA PRO A 175 -17.33 -0.46 11.23
C PRO A 175 -17.01 -1.08 12.58
N SER A 176 -18.06 -1.52 13.31
CA SER A 176 -17.90 -2.31 14.53
C SER A 176 -17.15 -3.61 14.24
N SER A 177 -16.33 -4.06 15.19
CA SER A 177 -15.44 -5.22 14.99
C SER A 177 -16.21 -6.53 14.76
N ASP A 178 -17.35 -6.69 15.39
CA ASP A 178 -18.24 -7.86 15.24
C ASP A 178 -18.87 -7.97 13.84
N LEU A 179 -18.96 -6.88 13.08
CA LEU A 179 -19.54 -6.84 11.75
C LEU A 179 -18.51 -6.92 10.60
N ILE A 180 -17.21 -6.95 10.91
CA ILE A 180 -16.16 -6.92 9.88
C ILE A 180 -16.29 -8.09 8.91
N GLY A 181 -16.53 -9.31 9.43
CA GLY A 181 -16.69 -10.51 8.60
C GLY A 181 -17.84 -10.33 7.60
N ASP A 182 -19.00 -9.92 8.08
CA ASP A 182 -20.20 -9.73 7.26
C ASP A 182 -20.00 -8.65 6.20
N TYR A 183 -19.33 -7.54 6.55
CA TYR A 183 -19.00 -6.48 5.58
C TYR A 183 -18.04 -6.96 4.50
N LEU A 184 -17.00 -7.73 4.86
CA LEU A 184 -16.08 -8.32 3.89
C LEU A 184 -16.81 -9.29 2.95
N ASP A 185 -17.58 -10.23 3.49
CA ASP A 185 -18.28 -11.24 2.70
C ASP A 185 -19.29 -10.59 1.74
N ARG A 186 -20.05 -9.61 2.21
CA ARG A 186 -20.97 -8.84 1.38
C ARG A 186 -20.23 -8.05 0.29
N LEU A 187 -19.14 -7.37 0.63
CA LEU A 187 -18.36 -6.59 -0.33
C LEU A 187 -17.80 -7.49 -1.45
N PHE A 188 -17.19 -8.61 -1.09
CA PHE A 188 -16.66 -9.56 -2.07
C PHE A 188 -17.75 -10.25 -2.89
N SER A 189 -18.93 -10.52 -2.30
CA SER A 189 -20.06 -11.06 -3.04
C SER A 189 -20.55 -10.09 -4.12
N ILE A 190 -20.69 -8.81 -3.79
CA ILE A 190 -21.06 -7.76 -4.75
C ILE A 190 -20.02 -7.67 -5.86
N GLU A 191 -18.75 -7.66 -5.53
CA GLU A 191 -17.66 -7.53 -6.49
C GLU A 191 -17.60 -8.69 -7.48
N ARG A 192 -17.79 -9.93 -7.01
CA ARG A 192 -17.86 -11.12 -7.87
C ARG A 192 -19.04 -11.10 -8.84
N ALA A 193 -20.13 -10.44 -8.49
CA ALA A 193 -21.32 -10.33 -9.34
C ALA A 193 -21.18 -9.32 -10.49
N ILE A 194 -20.16 -8.46 -10.47
CA ILE A 194 -19.96 -7.43 -11.49
C ILE A 194 -19.41 -8.07 -12.78
N ASN A 195 -20.13 -7.89 -13.87
CA ASN A 195 -19.65 -8.28 -15.20
C ASN A 195 -18.83 -7.15 -15.84
N TYR A 196 -17.54 -7.12 -15.54
CA TYR A 196 -16.62 -6.10 -16.05
C TYR A 196 -16.48 -6.07 -17.57
N SER A 197 -16.77 -7.17 -18.30
CA SER A 197 -16.68 -7.21 -19.76
C SER A 197 -17.72 -6.31 -20.44
N GLN A 198 -18.82 -6.03 -19.76
CA GLN A 198 -19.90 -5.17 -20.25
C GLN A 198 -19.69 -3.69 -19.92
N LEU A 199 -18.70 -3.35 -19.12
CA LEU A 199 -18.43 -1.98 -18.71
C LEU A 199 -17.44 -1.31 -19.66
N SER A 200 -17.65 -0.01 -19.95
CA SER A 200 -16.64 0.83 -20.60
C SER A 200 -15.39 0.96 -19.73
N SER A 201 -14.25 1.35 -20.32
CA SER A 201 -12.99 1.53 -19.57
C SER A 201 -13.17 2.47 -18.36
N SER A 202 -13.83 3.61 -18.53
CA SER A 202 -14.11 4.55 -17.46
C SER A 202 -14.98 3.92 -16.35
N HIS A 203 -16.08 3.25 -16.69
CA HIS A 203 -16.93 2.59 -15.71
C HIS A 203 -16.20 1.47 -14.94
N ARG A 204 -15.28 0.75 -15.59
CA ARG A 204 -14.43 -0.23 -14.90
C ARG A 204 -13.58 0.42 -13.82
N LEU A 205 -12.89 1.53 -14.13
CA LEU A 205 -12.07 2.24 -13.14
C LEU A 205 -12.92 2.79 -11.97
N HIS A 206 -14.10 3.32 -12.23
CA HIS A 206 -15.02 3.76 -11.15
C HIS A 206 -15.47 2.57 -10.28
N SER A 207 -15.79 1.44 -10.88
CA SER A 207 -16.19 0.23 -10.16
C SER A 207 -15.06 -0.30 -9.28
N TYR A 208 -13.84 -0.46 -9.83
CA TYR A 208 -12.65 -0.85 -9.07
C TYR A 208 -12.36 0.14 -7.94
N SER A 209 -12.44 1.45 -8.21
CA SER A 209 -12.22 2.48 -7.20
C SER A 209 -13.20 2.37 -6.04
N SER A 210 -14.47 2.13 -6.33
CA SER A 210 -15.51 1.95 -5.31
C SER A 210 -15.26 0.70 -4.46
N PHE A 211 -14.90 -0.41 -5.08
CA PHE A 211 -14.58 -1.65 -4.37
C PHE A 211 -13.36 -1.48 -3.45
N ILE A 212 -12.26 -0.96 -3.99
CA ILE A 212 -10.99 -0.78 -3.26
C ILE A 212 -11.18 0.18 -2.08
N ALA A 213 -11.89 1.30 -2.29
CA ALA A 213 -12.15 2.28 -1.24
C ALA A 213 -13.00 1.70 -0.11
N ARG A 214 -14.04 0.93 -0.42
CA ARG A 214 -14.87 0.25 0.58
C ARG A 214 -14.08 -0.78 1.36
N LEU A 215 -13.21 -1.56 0.67
CA LEU A 215 -12.33 -2.53 1.31
C LEU A 215 -11.38 -1.85 2.31
N PHE A 216 -10.77 -0.73 1.91
CA PHE A 216 -9.93 0.08 2.79
C PHE A 216 -10.71 0.60 4.01
N MET A 217 -11.95 1.07 3.84
CA MET A 217 -12.77 1.63 4.90
C MET A 217 -13.30 0.61 5.91
N ILE A 218 -13.29 -0.69 5.59
CA ILE A 218 -13.59 -1.73 6.58
C ILE A 218 -12.55 -1.74 7.69
N ASN A 219 -11.29 -1.39 7.39
CA ASN A 219 -10.19 -1.32 8.36
C ASN A 219 -10.11 -2.60 9.20
N ALA A 220 -9.97 -3.73 8.52
CA ALA A 220 -10.26 -5.06 9.07
C ALA A 220 -9.27 -5.55 10.13
N PHE A 221 -8.03 -5.04 10.17
CA PHE A 221 -6.95 -5.55 11.01
C PHE A 221 -6.57 -4.55 12.10
N HIS A 222 -5.85 -5.02 13.13
CA HIS A 222 -5.31 -4.13 14.16
C HIS A 222 -4.27 -3.15 13.62
N TYR A 223 -3.43 -3.61 12.67
CA TYR A 223 -2.32 -2.85 12.10
C TYR A 223 -2.31 -2.96 10.58
N ALA A 224 -1.53 -2.11 9.93
CA ALA A 224 -1.17 -2.17 8.52
C ALA A 224 -2.33 -2.22 7.50
N ASN A 225 -3.54 -1.79 7.87
CA ASN A 225 -4.72 -1.80 6.99
C ASN A 225 -4.47 -1.07 5.67
N THR A 226 -3.82 0.09 5.69
CA THR A 226 -3.51 0.86 4.47
C THR A 226 -2.63 0.07 3.52
N ARG A 227 -1.53 -0.50 4.02
CA ARG A 227 -0.61 -1.30 3.19
C ARG A 227 -1.30 -2.53 2.62
N THR A 228 -2.07 -3.24 3.45
CA THR A 228 -2.82 -4.42 2.99
C THR A 228 -3.83 -4.07 1.90
N ALA A 229 -4.62 -3.01 2.10
CA ALA A 229 -5.60 -2.58 1.10
C ALA A 229 -4.91 -2.17 -0.21
N PHE A 230 -3.75 -1.51 -0.15
CA PHE A 230 -2.98 -1.12 -1.34
C PHE A 230 -2.46 -2.33 -2.09
N VAL A 231 -1.81 -3.26 -1.39
CA VAL A 231 -1.30 -4.49 -2.02
C VAL A 231 -2.43 -5.28 -2.65
N TYR A 232 -3.51 -5.49 -1.92
CA TYR A 232 -4.67 -6.22 -2.43
C TYR A 232 -5.30 -5.54 -3.65
N ALA A 233 -5.39 -4.20 -3.64
CA ALA A 233 -5.87 -3.42 -4.76
C ALA A 233 -4.99 -3.63 -6.00
N MET A 234 -3.67 -3.57 -5.84
CA MET A 234 -2.72 -3.77 -6.94
C MET A 234 -2.75 -5.21 -7.46
N GLN A 235 -2.75 -6.21 -6.57
CA GLN A 235 -2.94 -7.62 -6.97
C GLN A 235 -4.23 -7.80 -7.79
N TYR A 236 -5.33 -7.22 -7.33
CA TYR A 236 -6.61 -7.32 -8.01
C TYR A 236 -6.55 -6.71 -9.42
N MET A 237 -5.98 -5.53 -9.57
CA MET A 237 -5.82 -4.88 -10.88
C MET A 237 -4.91 -5.70 -11.80
N LEU A 238 -3.77 -6.20 -11.31
CA LEU A 238 -2.85 -7.04 -12.08
C LEU A 238 -3.52 -8.36 -12.49
N SER A 239 -4.31 -9.00 -11.62
CA SER A 239 -5.06 -10.23 -11.96
C SER A 239 -6.13 -10.00 -13.04
N ARG A 240 -6.55 -8.76 -13.27
CA ARG A 240 -7.46 -8.35 -14.34
C ARG A 240 -6.75 -7.95 -15.64
N GLY A 241 -5.42 -8.14 -15.70
CA GLY A 241 -4.61 -7.87 -16.89
C GLY A 241 -4.08 -6.44 -16.99
N TYR A 242 -4.27 -5.60 -15.98
CA TYR A 242 -3.61 -4.30 -15.92
C TYR A 242 -2.11 -4.48 -15.71
N GLN A 243 -1.32 -3.51 -16.15
CA GLN A 243 0.13 -3.49 -15.98
C GLN A 243 0.56 -2.09 -15.59
N PHE A 244 1.48 -1.96 -14.64
CA PHE A 244 2.09 -0.68 -14.30
C PHE A 244 2.76 -0.07 -15.52
N LYS A 245 2.42 1.17 -15.85
CA LYS A 245 2.99 1.90 -16.99
C LYS A 245 4.16 2.77 -16.60
N ASN A 246 4.13 3.27 -15.35
CA ASN A 246 5.07 4.24 -14.82
C ASN A 246 5.21 4.13 -13.30
N ASP A 247 5.95 5.01 -12.67
CA ASP A 247 6.24 5.06 -11.24
C ASP A 247 5.24 5.91 -10.43
N THR A 248 4.06 6.18 -10.96
CA THR A 248 3.04 7.03 -10.30
C THR A 248 2.77 6.58 -8.86
N PHE A 249 2.73 5.27 -8.59
CA PHE A 249 2.48 4.80 -7.22
C PHE A 249 3.61 5.17 -6.26
N TYR A 250 4.86 5.11 -6.70
CA TYR A 250 6.01 5.51 -5.91
C TYR A 250 5.98 7.00 -5.54
N ARG A 251 5.62 7.84 -6.50
CA ARG A 251 5.59 9.30 -6.30
C ARG A 251 4.36 9.79 -5.55
N GLU A 252 3.21 9.14 -5.76
CA GLU A 252 1.89 9.68 -5.41
C GLU A 252 1.08 8.76 -4.47
N ALA A 253 1.74 7.88 -3.68
CA ALA A 253 1.06 6.95 -2.78
C ALA A 253 0.15 7.65 -1.76
N TRP A 254 0.54 8.84 -1.27
CA TRP A 254 -0.28 9.67 -0.39
C TRP A 254 -1.54 10.20 -1.07
N TYR A 255 -1.43 10.58 -2.34
CA TYR A 255 -2.62 10.97 -3.12
C TYR A 255 -3.61 9.81 -3.19
N PHE A 256 -3.14 8.60 -3.52
CA PHE A 256 -4.01 7.42 -3.59
C PHE A 256 -4.69 7.12 -2.24
N ARG A 257 -3.96 7.23 -1.12
CA ARG A 257 -4.51 7.07 0.22
C ARG A 257 -5.63 8.08 0.50
N ASN A 258 -5.40 9.35 0.23
CA ASN A 258 -6.39 10.42 0.44
C ASN A 258 -7.60 10.25 -0.48
N ALA A 259 -7.37 9.83 -1.71
CA ALA A 259 -8.44 9.53 -2.68
C ALA A 259 -9.37 8.41 -2.19
N MET A 260 -8.84 7.36 -1.57
CA MET A 260 -9.66 6.28 -0.97
C MET A 260 -10.53 6.80 0.18
N ILE A 261 -10.00 7.70 1.02
CA ILE A 261 -10.78 8.31 2.10
C ILE A 261 -11.92 9.13 1.50
N ARG A 262 -11.64 9.95 0.49
CA ARG A 262 -12.65 10.79 -0.19
C ARG A 262 -13.70 9.95 -0.93
N ALA A 263 -13.34 8.77 -1.40
CA ALA A 263 -14.26 7.86 -2.08
C ALA A 263 -15.30 7.20 -1.15
N CYS A 264 -15.12 7.30 0.16
CA CYS A 264 -16.04 6.69 1.14
C CYS A 264 -16.62 7.69 2.16
N TYR A 265 -16.01 8.87 2.29
CA TYR A 265 -16.42 9.82 3.34
C TYR A 265 -17.69 10.57 2.97
N THR A 266 -18.63 10.62 3.91
CA THR A 266 -19.88 11.37 3.82
C THR A 266 -20.02 12.29 5.03
N ASN A 267 -20.36 13.56 4.80
CA ASN A 267 -20.86 14.48 5.81
C ASN A 267 -22.03 15.30 5.23
N MET A 268 -23.24 14.81 5.47
CA MET A 268 -24.46 15.41 4.90
C MET A 268 -24.70 16.84 5.41
N HIS A 269 -24.29 17.16 6.64
CA HIS A 269 -24.45 18.51 7.20
C HIS A 269 -23.60 19.55 6.46
N GLN A 270 -22.46 19.14 5.93
CA GLN A 270 -21.55 19.98 5.14
C GLN A 270 -21.74 19.80 3.63
N GLY A 271 -22.72 19.01 3.18
CA GLY A 271 -22.92 18.70 1.75
C GLY A 271 -21.79 17.90 1.13
N ILE A 272 -21.04 17.11 1.91
CA ILE A 272 -19.91 16.33 1.43
C ILE A 272 -20.37 14.92 1.10
N TYR A 273 -20.16 14.53 -0.16
CA TYR A 273 -20.49 13.20 -0.68
C TYR A 273 -19.24 12.42 -1.11
N PRO A 274 -19.32 11.07 -1.13
CA PRO A 274 -18.26 10.24 -1.64
C PRO A 274 -17.99 10.52 -3.12
N THR A 275 -16.71 10.50 -3.51
CA THR A 275 -16.32 10.60 -4.92
C THR A 275 -15.13 9.69 -5.24
N THR A 276 -15.25 8.92 -6.31
CA THR A 276 -14.17 8.05 -6.82
C THR A 276 -13.29 8.75 -7.86
N GLU A 277 -13.60 9.96 -8.26
CA GLU A 277 -12.89 10.67 -9.33
C GLU A 277 -11.38 10.77 -9.09
N TYR A 278 -10.97 11.09 -7.86
CA TYR A 278 -9.55 11.17 -7.51
C TYR A 278 -8.83 9.82 -7.63
N MET A 279 -9.52 8.73 -7.30
CA MET A 279 -8.95 7.39 -7.50
C MET A 279 -8.87 7.03 -8.99
N VAL A 280 -9.89 7.39 -9.77
CA VAL A 280 -9.91 7.17 -11.22
C VAL A 280 -8.76 7.92 -11.90
N MET A 281 -8.52 9.19 -11.54
CA MET A 281 -7.37 9.96 -12.04
C MET A 281 -6.04 9.27 -11.73
N PHE A 282 -5.86 8.80 -10.50
CA PHE A 282 -4.64 8.09 -10.11
C PHE A 282 -4.46 6.77 -10.88
N LEU A 283 -5.50 5.95 -10.96
CA LEU A 283 -5.47 4.67 -11.67
C LEU A 283 -5.31 4.86 -13.18
N GLY A 284 -5.88 5.94 -13.74
CA GLY A 284 -5.68 6.35 -15.13
C GLY A 284 -4.19 6.63 -15.42
N ASN A 285 -3.54 7.43 -14.56
CA ASN A 285 -2.10 7.69 -14.70
C ASN A 285 -1.28 6.39 -14.56
N LEU A 286 -1.58 5.56 -13.56
CA LEU A 286 -0.80 4.36 -13.25
C LEU A 286 -0.90 3.26 -14.32
N PHE A 287 -2.10 3.03 -14.85
CA PHE A 287 -2.39 1.87 -15.72
C PHE A 287 -2.66 2.23 -17.18
N HIS A 288 -3.05 3.48 -17.47
CA HIS A 288 -3.38 3.94 -18.82
C HIS A 288 -2.41 4.99 -19.36
N ASP A 289 -1.39 5.34 -18.57
CA ASP A 289 -0.39 6.36 -18.91
C ASP A 289 -1.03 7.74 -19.19
N GLU A 290 -2.14 8.04 -18.48
CA GLU A 290 -2.76 9.36 -18.49
C GLU A 290 -1.90 10.36 -17.70
N ASP A 291 -2.07 11.65 -17.94
CA ASP A 291 -1.34 12.74 -17.28
C ASP A 291 -2.30 13.63 -16.46
N ASN A 292 -3.08 13.01 -15.59
CA ASN A 292 -3.95 13.74 -14.68
C ASN A 292 -3.13 14.41 -13.57
N GLU A 293 -3.46 15.66 -13.27
CA GLU A 293 -2.81 16.43 -12.21
C GLU A 293 -3.26 15.94 -10.81
N LEU A 294 -2.37 15.23 -10.09
CA LEU A 294 -2.62 14.64 -8.79
C LEU A 294 -2.27 15.61 -7.66
N ARG A 295 -3.24 16.39 -7.15
CA ARG A 295 -3.02 17.39 -6.10
C ARG A 295 -3.82 17.06 -4.84
N ASN A 296 -3.12 16.72 -3.76
CA ASN A 296 -3.72 16.38 -2.47
C ASN A 296 -4.63 17.50 -1.91
N HIS A 297 -4.26 18.77 -2.07
CA HIS A 297 -5.04 19.89 -1.53
C HIS A 297 -6.44 20.02 -2.16
N ARG A 298 -6.66 19.51 -3.39
CA ARG A 298 -7.99 19.50 -4.02
C ARG A 298 -8.97 18.54 -3.36
N MET A 299 -8.46 17.59 -2.59
CA MET A 299 -9.27 16.62 -1.85
C MET A 299 -9.65 17.09 -0.46
N VAL A 300 -8.96 18.11 0.07
CA VAL A 300 -9.18 18.57 1.44
C VAL A 300 -10.57 19.22 1.54
N ILE A 301 -11.38 18.69 2.44
CA ILE A 301 -12.66 19.33 2.78
C ILE A 301 -12.40 20.57 3.65
N LYS A 302 -13.25 21.60 3.52
CA LYS A 302 -13.15 22.75 4.41
C LYS A 302 -13.57 22.33 5.81
N GLY A 303 -12.73 22.62 6.81
CA GLY A 303 -13.09 22.47 8.23
C GLY A 303 -14.18 23.49 8.62
N GLU A 304 -14.84 23.22 9.73
CA GLU A 304 -15.72 24.20 10.38
C GLU A 304 -14.92 25.36 10.91
#